data_6876c8badc6e8552d9a013472d24bab7
#
_entry.id   6876c8badc6e8552d9a013472d24bab7
#
_cell.length_a   1.000
_cell.length_b   1.000
_cell.length_c   1.000
_cell.angle_alpha   90.00
_cell.angle_beta   90.00
_cell.angle_gamma   90.00
#
_symmetry.space_group_name_H-M   'P 1'
#
loop_
_entity.id
_entity.type
_entity.pdbx_description
1 polymer ?
#
loop_
_entity_poly.entity_id
_entity_poly.type
_entity_poly.pdbx_seq_one_letter_code
_entity_poly.pdbx_strand_id
1 'polypeptide(L)'
;SAASDVYKRQTRETIGDEAGMTGRQVTKYIRLTELIPELLDYVDIKKITIAMAVDLSYLDEQVQKWVYEYFKENGFLKPVQVEALKNYPNLSNVTQFSVISIMNDVLPKKSKESKLSFSAKKLDKYFPPQYSTKERENIIIQLLEQWSADQVQSE
;
A
#
# COMPACT_ATOMS: atom_id res chain seq x y z
N SER A 1 -11.46 5.29 27.05
CA SER A 1 -11.99 5.71 28.36
C SER A 1 -12.61 7.10 28.28
N ALA A 2 -13.50 7.41 29.22
CA ALA A 2 -14.14 8.73 29.27
C ALA A 2 -13.12 9.88 29.40
N ALA A 3 -12.07 9.66 30.19
CA ALA A 3 -11.00 10.66 30.35
C ALA A 3 -10.23 10.91 29.05
N SER A 4 -9.94 9.84 28.29
CA SER A 4 -9.30 9.96 26.98
C SER A 4 -10.18 10.70 25.97
N ASP A 5 -11.48 10.44 25.97
CA ASP A 5 -12.45 11.10 25.09
C ASP A 5 -12.59 12.59 25.40
N VAL A 6 -12.61 12.97 26.69
CA VAL A 6 -12.64 14.36 27.13
C VAL A 6 -11.35 15.08 26.70
N TYR A 7 -10.20 14.47 26.88
CA TYR A 7 -8.91 15.03 26.47
C TYR A 7 -8.87 15.26 24.94
N LYS A 8 -9.30 14.30 24.16
CA LYS A 8 -9.36 14.41 22.70
C LYS A 8 -10.30 15.54 22.26
N ARG A 9 -11.43 15.70 22.95
CA ARG A 9 -12.38 16.75 22.66
C ARG A 9 -11.79 18.12 22.95
N GLN A 10 -11.18 18.30 24.12
CA GLN A 10 -10.52 19.55 24.50
C GLN A 10 -9.40 19.93 23.54
N THR A 11 -8.58 18.98 23.16
CA THR A 11 -7.50 19.18 22.19
C THR A 11 -8.03 19.65 20.84
N ARG A 12 -9.13 19.07 20.36
CA ARG A 12 -9.77 19.48 19.10
C ARG A 12 -10.25 20.93 19.16
N GLU A 13 -10.93 21.30 20.24
CA GLU A 13 -11.45 22.66 20.40
C GLU A 13 -10.30 23.68 20.47
N THR A 14 -9.26 23.38 21.24
CA THR A 14 -8.11 24.27 21.40
C THR A 14 -7.35 24.44 20.08
N ILE A 15 -7.04 23.37 19.37
CA ILE A 15 -6.36 23.43 18.08
C ILE A 15 -7.22 24.13 17.03
N GLY A 16 -8.52 23.83 17.00
CA GLY A 16 -9.45 24.48 16.09
C GLY A 16 -9.52 25.97 16.27
N ASP A 17 -9.61 26.42 17.53
CA ASP A 17 -9.68 27.85 17.87
C ASP A 17 -8.37 28.57 17.51
N GLU A 18 -7.22 27.97 17.84
CA GLU A 18 -5.90 28.56 17.56
C GLU A 18 -5.58 28.62 16.07
N ALA A 19 -5.94 27.58 15.31
CA ALA A 19 -5.62 27.46 13.89
C ALA A 19 -6.73 27.97 12.96
N GLY A 20 -7.90 28.36 13.48
CA GLY A 20 -9.07 28.75 12.68
C GLY A 20 -9.66 27.59 11.89
N MET A 21 -9.45 26.35 12.35
CA MET A 21 -9.91 25.13 11.67
C MET A 21 -11.30 24.70 12.16
N THR A 22 -12.07 24.05 11.27
CA THR A 22 -13.35 23.42 11.68
C THR A 22 -13.07 22.17 12.54
N GLY A 23 -14.07 21.77 13.35
CA GLY A 23 -13.97 20.56 14.15
C GLY A 23 -13.66 19.29 13.31
N ARG A 24 -14.18 19.25 12.07
CA ARG A 24 -13.89 18.14 11.13
C ARG A 24 -12.42 18.12 10.72
N GLN A 25 -11.84 19.28 10.44
CA GLN A 25 -10.42 19.37 10.09
C GLN A 25 -9.55 18.95 11.26
N VAL A 26 -9.86 19.40 12.47
CA VAL A 26 -9.12 18.98 13.69
C VAL A 26 -9.21 17.48 13.89
N THR A 27 -10.39 16.87 13.69
CA THR A 27 -10.56 15.42 13.78
C THR A 27 -9.65 14.67 12.80
N LYS A 28 -9.55 15.17 11.56
CA LYS A 28 -8.65 14.59 10.56
C LYS A 28 -7.20 14.64 11.00
N TYR A 29 -6.74 15.78 11.51
CA TYR A 29 -5.35 15.92 11.98
C TYR A 29 -5.06 15.05 13.20
N ILE A 30 -5.99 14.93 14.13
CA ILE A 30 -5.85 13.99 15.26
C ILE A 30 -5.76 12.54 14.76
N ARG A 31 -6.57 12.20 13.75
CA ARG A 31 -6.54 10.85 13.18
C ARG A 31 -5.19 10.50 12.56
N LEU A 32 -4.48 11.48 12.03
CA LEU A 32 -3.15 11.28 11.45
C LEU A 32 -2.11 10.78 12.47
N THR A 33 -2.35 10.97 13.77
CA THR A 33 -1.45 10.43 14.81
C THR A 33 -1.43 8.90 14.84
N GLU A 34 -2.42 8.25 14.23
CA GLU A 34 -2.50 6.79 14.15
C GLU A 34 -1.77 6.23 12.91
N LEU A 35 -1.19 7.09 12.08
CA LEU A 35 -0.38 6.67 10.94
C LEU A 35 1.04 6.34 11.38
N ILE A 36 1.67 5.39 10.70
CA ILE A 36 3.10 5.16 10.85
C ILE A 36 3.89 6.38 10.36
N PRO A 37 5.05 6.67 10.96
CA PRO A 37 5.83 7.87 10.61
C PRO A 37 6.17 7.99 9.13
N GLU A 38 6.44 6.88 8.47
CA GLU A 38 6.81 6.84 7.05
C GLU A 38 5.68 7.36 6.15
N LEU A 39 4.42 7.04 6.48
CA LEU A 39 3.27 7.55 5.75
C LEU A 39 2.97 9.01 6.07
N LEU A 40 3.23 9.43 7.32
CA LEU A 40 3.14 10.85 7.69
C LEU A 40 4.11 11.70 6.87
N ASP A 41 5.32 11.21 6.65
CA ASP A 41 6.30 11.91 5.82
C ASP A 41 5.76 12.11 4.39
N TYR A 42 5.04 11.13 3.85
CA TYR A 42 4.41 11.26 2.52
C TYR A 42 3.27 12.28 2.50
N VAL A 43 2.56 12.46 3.63
CA VAL A 43 1.57 13.55 3.76
C VAL A 43 2.27 14.89 3.73
N ASP A 44 3.35 15.05 4.49
CA ASP A 44 4.09 16.29 4.61
C ASP A 44 4.67 16.77 3.26
N ILE A 45 5.15 15.85 2.45
CA ILE A 45 5.68 16.16 1.11
C ILE A 45 4.60 16.09 0.02
N LYS A 46 3.33 15.99 0.42
CA LYS A 46 2.15 16.00 -0.46
C LYS A 46 2.10 14.89 -1.49
N LYS A 47 2.73 13.75 -1.22
CA LYS A 47 2.63 12.55 -2.07
C LYS A 47 1.34 11.79 -1.85
N ILE A 48 0.75 11.85 -0.66
CA ILE A 48 -0.60 11.36 -0.37
C ILE A 48 -1.42 12.49 0.23
N THR A 49 -2.73 12.47 -0.04
CA THR A 49 -3.64 13.49 0.48
C THR A 49 -3.99 13.20 1.93
N ILE A 50 -4.45 14.24 2.64
CA ILE A 50 -4.93 14.09 4.01
C ILE A 50 -6.09 13.10 4.07
N ALA A 51 -6.99 13.12 3.08
CA ALA A 51 -8.12 12.19 3.02
C ALA A 51 -7.65 10.73 2.94
N MET A 52 -6.69 10.45 2.06
CA MET A 52 -6.08 9.12 1.96
C MET A 52 -5.41 8.69 3.26
N ALA A 53 -4.68 9.61 3.86
CA ALA A 53 -3.98 9.37 5.12
C ALA A 53 -4.96 9.03 6.25
N VAL A 54 -6.07 9.73 6.34
CA VAL A 54 -7.12 9.44 7.32
C VAL A 54 -7.68 8.03 7.12
N ASP A 55 -7.97 7.66 5.88
CA ASP A 55 -8.45 6.30 5.58
C ASP A 55 -7.41 5.24 5.93
N LEU A 56 -6.14 5.47 5.61
CA LEU A 56 -5.04 4.56 5.97
C LEU A 56 -4.87 4.43 7.49
N SER A 57 -5.17 5.49 8.24
CA SER A 57 -5.02 5.48 9.71
C SER A 57 -5.94 4.49 10.41
N TYR A 58 -7.00 4.03 9.76
CA TYR A 58 -7.90 3.01 10.30
C TYR A 58 -7.41 1.59 10.07
N LEU A 59 -6.38 1.40 9.25
CA LEU A 59 -5.81 0.09 8.96
C LEU A 59 -4.80 -0.30 10.04
N ASP A 60 -4.62 -1.60 10.22
CA ASP A 60 -3.61 -2.11 11.15
C ASP A 60 -2.22 -1.59 10.76
N GLU A 61 -1.37 -1.41 11.76
CA GLU A 61 0.00 -0.91 11.56
C GLU A 61 0.77 -1.72 10.53
N GLN A 62 0.62 -3.05 10.57
CA GLN A 62 1.29 -3.93 9.63
C GLN A 62 0.82 -3.69 8.20
N VAL A 63 -0.48 -3.48 8.00
CA VAL A 63 -1.05 -3.17 6.69
C VAL A 63 -0.53 -1.82 6.19
N GLN A 64 -0.45 -0.83 7.07
CA GLN A 64 0.13 0.47 6.74
C GLN A 64 1.57 0.34 6.26
N LYS A 65 2.38 -0.51 6.89
CA LYS A 65 3.77 -0.79 6.48
C LYS A 65 3.82 -1.39 5.08
N TRP A 66 2.94 -2.33 4.77
CA TRP A 66 2.86 -2.95 3.45
C TRP A 66 2.43 -1.93 2.38
N VAL A 67 1.50 -1.03 2.70
CA VAL A 67 1.10 0.06 1.81
C VAL A 67 2.28 1.00 1.54
N TYR A 68 3.06 1.31 2.57
CA TYR A 68 4.26 2.13 2.43
C TYR A 68 5.28 1.47 1.49
N GLU A 69 5.54 0.17 1.67
CA GLU A 69 6.43 -0.59 0.80
C GLU A 69 5.94 -0.60 -0.64
N TYR A 70 4.64 -0.80 -0.83
CA TYR A 70 4.01 -0.73 -2.15
C TYR A 70 4.26 0.62 -2.82
N PHE A 71 4.08 1.70 -2.07
CA PHE A 71 4.32 3.05 -2.59
C PHE A 71 5.78 3.23 -3.00
N LYS A 72 6.71 2.76 -2.17
CA LYS A 72 8.15 2.82 -2.48
C LYS A 72 8.49 2.10 -3.78
N GLU A 73 7.94 0.91 -3.97
CA GLU A 73 8.23 0.07 -5.12
C GLU A 73 7.59 0.58 -6.41
N ASN A 74 6.37 1.07 -6.32
CA ASN A 74 5.59 1.45 -7.50
C ASN A 74 5.62 2.95 -7.79
N GLY A 75 5.97 3.77 -6.83
CA GLY A 75 6.08 5.22 -7.00
C GLY A 75 4.74 5.96 -6.97
N PHE A 76 3.63 5.28 -6.71
CA PHE A 76 2.30 5.89 -6.64
C PHE A 76 1.39 5.14 -5.68
N LEU A 77 0.36 5.85 -5.23
CA LEU A 77 -0.76 5.29 -4.48
C LEU A 77 -2.00 6.10 -4.85
N LYS A 78 -3.02 5.43 -5.37
CA LYS A 78 -4.26 6.09 -5.81
C LYS A 78 -5.34 5.98 -4.75
N PRO A 79 -6.24 6.99 -4.65
CA PRO A 79 -7.35 6.94 -3.69
C PRO A 79 -8.21 5.68 -3.79
N VAL A 80 -8.44 5.18 -5.01
CA VAL A 80 -9.23 3.96 -5.23
C VAL A 80 -8.58 2.74 -4.58
N GLN A 81 -7.25 2.69 -4.50
CA GLN A 81 -6.54 1.59 -3.85
C GLN A 81 -6.72 1.63 -2.33
N VAL A 82 -6.65 2.82 -1.75
CA VAL A 82 -6.88 3.01 -0.30
C VAL A 82 -8.32 2.66 0.05
N GLU A 83 -9.26 3.09 -0.78
CA GLU A 83 -10.69 2.77 -0.59
C GLU A 83 -10.94 1.26 -0.65
N ALA A 84 -10.30 0.55 -1.58
CA ALA A 84 -10.41 -0.90 -1.68
C ALA A 84 -9.94 -1.60 -0.41
N LEU A 85 -8.85 -1.15 0.18
CA LEU A 85 -8.36 -1.69 1.45
C LEU A 85 -9.31 -1.38 2.60
N LYS A 86 -9.81 -0.16 2.66
CA LYS A 86 -10.75 0.27 3.69
C LYS A 86 -12.03 -0.57 3.68
N ASN A 87 -12.53 -0.91 2.51
CA ASN A 87 -13.78 -1.65 2.33
C ASN A 87 -13.61 -3.16 2.35
N TYR A 88 -12.38 -3.67 2.43
CA TYR A 88 -12.13 -5.10 2.40
C TYR A 88 -12.48 -5.75 3.75
N PRO A 89 -13.35 -6.77 3.76
CA PRO A 89 -13.72 -7.44 5.02
C PRO A 89 -12.55 -8.27 5.57
N ASN A 90 -12.39 -8.25 6.88
CA ASN A 90 -11.38 -9.05 7.61
C ASN A 90 -9.94 -8.77 7.19
N LEU A 91 -9.60 -7.51 6.94
CA LEU A 91 -8.25 -7.12 6.54
C LEU A 91 -7.17 -7.44 7.60
N SER A 92 -7.58 -7.69 8.84
CA SER A 92 -6.65 -8.01 9.93
C SER A 92 -5.94 -9.36 9.78
N ASN A 93 -6.46 -10.25 8.94
CA ASN A 93 -5.93 -11.61 8.75
C ASN A 93 -5.34 -11.82 7.35
N VAL A 94 -4.97 -10.75 6.65
CA VAL A 94 -4.42 -10.85 5.30
C VAL A 94 -2.89 -10.85 5.31
N THR A 95 -2.32 -11.38 4.24
CA THR A 95 -0.88 -11.34 3.99
C THR A 95 -0.51 -10.11 3.17
N GLN A 96 0.78 -9.79 3.12
CA GLN A 96 1.28 -8.73 2.25
C GLN A 96 0.89 -8.99 0.79
N PHE A 97 0.98 -10.23 0.33
CA PHE A 97 0.57 -10.61 -1.03
C PHE A 97 -0.90 -10.26 -1.29
N SER A 98 -1.78 -10.59 -0.34
CA SER A 98 -3.21 -10.28 -0.45
C SER A 98 -3.46 -8.77 -0.53
N VAL A 99 -2.76 -7.99 0.28
CA VAL A 99 -2.88 -6.52 0.27
C VAL A 99 -2.46 -5.97 -1.10
N ILE A 100 -1.33 -6.43 -1.63
CA ILE A 100 -0.86 -6.01 -2.96
C ILE A 100 -1.86 -6.39 -4.04
N SER A 101 -2.43 -7.60 -3.97
CA SER A 101 -3.44 -8.06 -4.93
C SER A 101 -4.69 -7.19 -4.90
N ILE A 102 -5.20 -6.86 -3.71
CA ILE A 102 -6.36 -5.97 -3.55
C ILE A 102 -6.09 -4.61 -4.20
N MET A 103 -4.91 -4.04 -3.96
CA MET A 103 -4.52 -2.74 -4.49
C MET A 103 -4.37 -2.76 -6.01
N ASN A 104 -3.83 -3.85 -6.56
CA ASN A 104 -3.63 -3.98 -8.01
C ASN A 104 -4.93 -4.26 -8.75
N ASP A 105 -5.85 -5.01 -8.16
CA ASP A 105 -7.11 -5.40 -8.80
C ASP A 105 -8.02 -4.22 -9.13
N VAL A 106 -7.93 -3.12 -8.38
CA VAL A 106 -8.75 -1.93 -8.61
C VAL A 106 -8.12 -0.95 -9.60
N LEU A 107 -6.89 -1.21 -10.05
CA LEU A 107 -6.27 -0.40 -11.09
C LEU A 107 -6.83 -0.78 -12.45
N PRO A 108 -6.91 0.18 -13.41
CA PRO A 108 -7.27 -0.16 -14.77
C PRO A 108 -6.35 -1.25 -15.30
N LYS A 109 -6.93 -2.31 -15.84
CA LYS A 109 -6.13 -3.35 -16.49
C LYS A 109 -5.36 -2.71 -17.62
N LYS A 110 -4.04 -2.91 -17.61
CA LYS A 110 -3.20 -2.46 -18.72
C LYS A 110 -3.74 -3.07 -20.01
N SER A 111 -3.73 -2.30 -21.09
CA SER A 111 -4.15 -2.79 -22.40
C SER A 111 -3.41 -4.09 -22.72
N LYS A 112 -4.01 -4.95 -23.55
CA LYS A 112 -3.44 -6.24 -23.99
C LYS A 112 -2.01 -6.11 -24.54
N GLU A 113 -1.56 -4.89 -24.79
CA GLU A 113 -0.23 -4.57 -25.34
C GLU A 113 0.84 -4.31 -24.27
N SER A 114 0.47 -4.26 -22.98
CA SER A 114 1.51 -4.05 -21.96
C SER A 114 2.32 -5.34 -21.83
N LYS A 115 3.54 -5.30 -22.35
CA LYS A 115 4.48 -6.41 -22.30
C LYS A 115 5.52 -6.14 -21.23
N LEU A 116 5.64 -7.04 -20.27
CA LEU A 116 6.81 -7.08 -19.41
C LEU A 116 7.92 -7.76 -20.21
N SER A 117 9.00 -7.05 -20.44
CA SER A 117 10.12 -7.61 -21.19
C SER A 117 11.43 -7.45 -20.43
N PHE A 118 12.25 -8.48 -20.50
CA PHE A 118 13.62 -8.44 -20.00
C PHE A 118 14.56 -8.52 -21.21
N SER A 119 15.59 -7.69 -21.22
CA SER A 119 16.60 -7.80 -22.27
C SER A 119 17.34 -9.14 -22.12
N ALA A 120 17.70 -9.75 -23.24
CA ALA A 120 18.50 -10.98 -23.23
C ALA A 120 19.77 -10.78 -22.42
N LYS A 121 20.39 -9.60 -22.53
CA LYS A 121 21.61 -9.25 -21.81
C LYS A 121 21.44 -9.30 -20.29
N LYS A 122 20.28 -8.86 -19.76
CA LYS A 122 19.97 -8.96 -18.34
C LYS A 122 19.88 -10.40 -17.86
N LEU A 123 19.37 -11.29 -18.71
CA LEU A 123 19.16 -12.69 -18.37
C LEU A 123 20.42 -13.55 -18.59
N ASP A 124 21.38 -13.08 -19.40
CA ASP A 124 22.60 -13.84 -19.73
C ASP A 124 23.41 -14.21 -18.49
N LYS A 125 23.37 -13.39 -17.44
CA LYS A 125 24.10 -13.71 -16.19
C LYS A 125 23.49 -14.85 -15.40
N TYR A 126 22.23 -15.22 -15.69
CA TYR A 126 21.51 -16.28 -14.99
C TYR A 126 21.44 -17.58 -15.79
N PHE A 127 21.57 -17.50 -17.10
CA PHE A 127 21.45 -18.66 -18.01
C PHE A 127 22.73 -18.88 -18.79
N PRO A 128 23.19 -20.16 -18.89
CA PRO A 128 24.25 -20.49 -19.82
C PRO A 128 23.86 -20.20 -21.28
N PRO A 129 24.83 -19.93 -22.17
CA PRO A 129 24.54 -19.53 -23.55
C PRO A 129 23.77 -20.54 -24.39
N GLN A 130 23.82 -21.83 -24.01
CA GLN A 130 23.15 -22.91 -24.74
C GLN A 130 21.62 -22.92 -24.55
N TYR A 131 21.08 -22.17 -23.58
CA TYR A 131 19.64 -22.15 -23.34
C TYR A 131 18.95 -21.27 -24.39
N SER A 132 17.94 -21.83 -25.06
CA SER A 132 17.10 -21.09 -26.01
C SER A 132 16.17 -20.14 -25.26
N THR A 133 15.61 -19.17 -25.98
CA THR A 133 14.63 -18.24 -25.42
C THR A 133 13.45 -18.97 -24.80
N LYS A 134 12.97 -20.03 -25.44
CA LYS A 134 11.84 -20.82 -24.96
C LYS A 134 12.20 -21.59 -23.67
N GLU A 135 13.39 -22.13 -23.59
CA GLU A 135 13.88 -22.81 -22.39
C GLU A 135 13.98 -21.85 -21.21
N ARG A 136 14.51 -20.64 -21.45
CA ARG A 136 14.59 -19.57 -20.43
C ARG A 136 13.20 -19.19 -19.95
N GLU A 137 12.26 -19.00 -20.85
CA GLU A 137 10.86 -18.66 -20.53
C GLU A 137 10.20 -19.74 -19.68
N ASN A 138 10.38 -21.02 -20.04
CA ASN A 138 9.82 -22.13 -19.27
C ASN A 138 10.37 -22.19 -17.84
N ILE A 139 11.66 -21.96 -17.66
CA ILE A 139 12.29 -21.93 -16.34
C ILE A 139 11.76 -20.78 -15.52
N ILE A 140 11.62 -19.59 -16.11
CA ILE A 140 11.10 -18.40 -15.42
C ILE A 140 9.66 -18.66 -14.94
N ILE A 141 8.80 -19.20 -15.81
CA ILE A 141 7.42 -19.53 -15.46
C ILE A 141 7.36 -20.55 -14.32
N GLN A 142 8.19 -21.58 -14.39
CA GLN A 142 8.27 -22.61 -13.35
C GLN A 142 8.66 -22.02 -11.98
N LEU A 143 9.64 -21.12 -11.97
CA LEU A 143 10.06 -20.43 -10.75
C LEU A 143 8.96 -19.52 -10.20
N LEU A 144 8.22 -18.85 -11.08
CA LEU A 144 7.10 -17.98 -10.68
C LEU A 144 5.93 -18.79 -10.12
N GLU A 145 5.65 -19.96 -10.69
CA GLU A 145 4.62 -20.87 -10.15
C GLU A 145 4.97 -21.31 -8.75
N GLN A 146 6.22 -21.68 -8.53
CA GLN A 146 6.71 -22.08 -7.21
C GLN A 146 6.64 -20.92 -6.21
N TRP A 147 7.08 -19.73 -6.62
CA TRP A 147 7.02 -18.54 -5.78
C TRP A 147 5.58 -18.18 -5.39
N SER A 148 4.67 -18.25 -6.36
CA SER A 148 3.24 -17.95 -6.12
C SER A 148 2.61 -18.96 -5.15
N ALA A 149 2.94 -20.25 -5.29
CA ALA A 149 2.45 -21.28 -4.38
C ALA A 149 2.96 -21.06 -2.96
N ASP A 150 4.22 -20.66 -2.79
CA ASP A 150 4.81 -20.37 -1.48
C ASP A 150 4.13 -19.17 -0.81
N GLN A 151 3.71 -18.15 -1.57
CA GLN A 151 2.98 -17.02 -1.03
C GLN A 151 1.61 -17.42 -0.49
N VAL A 152 0.91 -18.35 -1.15
CA VAL A 152 -0.37 -18.87 -0.69
C VAL A 152 -0.22 -19.69 0.60
N GLN A 153 0.85 -20.47 0.71
CA GLN A 153 1.10 -21.33 1.88
C GLN A 153 1.55 -20.56 3.12
N SER A 154 2.06 -19.35 2.97
CA SER A 154 2.48 -18.51 4.10
C SER A 154 1.33 -17.78 4.80
N GLU A 155 0.10 -18.03 4.38
CA GLU A 155 -1.11 -17.48 5.02
C GLU A 155 -1.49 -18.24 6.30
#